data_bf464212d0c02911772ecf178684d23e
#
_entry.id   bf464212d0c02911772ecf178684d23e
#
_cell.length_a   1.000
_cell.length_b   1.000
_cell.length_c   1.000
_cell.angle_alpha   90.00
_cell.angle_beta   90.00
_cell.angle_gamma   90.00
#
_symmetry.space_group_name_H-M   'P 1'
#
loop_
_entity.id
_entity.type
_entity.pdbx_description
1 polymer ?
#
loop_
_entity_poly.entity_id
_entity_poly.type
_entity_poly.pdbx_seq_one_letter_code
_entity_poly.pdbx_strand_id
1 'polypeptide(L)'
;EIAEKLGISRRYVTQLLKPLIDEDIVKRSYVVDMKKYDEVYGSSDPNFNSKQNSAYSLVENMLRNMADHVKSEVELSFESILNNDNDMAERALELDFTTNNMFEKVRSTVDAVVSVNPHFKLSKIILFNEAAYNYERIGDYSGHIAKFVINDETPVDDELLAILKKMHKYAQKSISYATDAFINGELELRGDLMDCEEKMHEKQENAMAKIAGQMAETSFDDVEKSNYYIYISRVVKSFERIGDISVE
;
A
#
# COMPACT_ATOMS: atom_id res chain seq x y z
N GLU A 1 27.43 -27.01 -13.95
CA GLU A 1 26.90 -26.81 -12.58
C GLU A 1 26.30 -28.10 -12.01
N ILE A 2 25.26 -28.75 -12.64
CA ILE A 2 24.70 -30.03 -12.16
C ILE A 2 25.74 -31.13 -12.16
N ALA A 3 26.47 -31.29 -13.27
CA ALA A 3 27.54 -32.26 -13.41
C ALA A 3 28.67 -32.08 -12.36
N GLU A 4 29.01 -30.86 -12.09
CA GLU A 4 30.04 -30.45 -11.13
C GLU A 4 29.60 -30.69 -9.69
N LYS A 5 28.36 -30.32 -9.34
CA LYS A 5 27.77 -30.55 -8.02
C LYS A 5 27.60 -32.03 -7.67
N LEU A 6 27.31 -32.86 -8.69
CA LEU A 6 27.09 -34.30 -8.51
C LEU A 6 28.35 -35.15 -8.77
N GLY A 7 29.46 -34.55 -9.18
CA GLY A 7 30.71 -35.27 -9.49
C GLY A 7 30.60 -36.24 -10.66
N ILE A 8 29.69 -35.97 -11.62
CA ILE A 8 29.41 -36.83 -12.80
C ILE A 8 29.71 -36.10 -14.10
N SER A 9 29.86 -36.82 -15.20
CA SER A 9 30.15 -36.22 -16.50
C SER A 9 28.95 -35.45 -17.06
N ARG A 10 29.18 -34.34 -17.79
CA ARG A 10 28.15 -33.59 -18.49
C ARG A 10 27.35 -34.47 -19.49
N ARG A 11 28.02 -35.43 -20.11
CA ARG A 11 27.40 -36.40 -21.04
C ARG A 11 26.39 -37.28 -20.32
N TYR A 12 26.70 -37.72 -19.12
CA TYR A 12 25.82 -38.56 -18.31
C TYR A 12 24.60 -37.77 -17.81
N VAL A 13 24.77 -36.53 -17.39
CA VAL A 13 23.66 -35.61 -17.05
C VAL A 13 22.72 -35.43 -18.23
N THR A 14 23.27 -35.21 -19.45
CA THR A 14 22.46 -35.07 -20.66
C THR A 14 21.67 -36.33 -20.99
N GLN A 15 22.25 -37.52 -20.79
CA GLN A 15 21.55 -38.80 -20.98
C GLN A 15 20.42 -38.98 -19.97
N LEU A 16 20.62 -38.63 -18.71
CA LEU A 16 19.59 -38.72 -17.66
C LEU A 16 18.42 -37.76 -17.90
N LEU A 17 18.72 -36.57 -18.41
CA LEU A 17 17.69 -35.56 -18.66
C LEU A 17 16.95 -35.75 -19.99
N LYS A 18 17.51 -36.55 -20.94
CA LYS A 18 16.92 -36.70 -22.26
C LYS A 18 15.47 -37.20 -22.26
N PRO A 19 15.07 -38.23 -21.50
CA PRO A 19 13.66 -38.65 -21.46
C PRO A 19 12.72 -37.56 -20.96
N LEU A 20 13.17 -36.79 -19.93
CA LEU A 20 12.38 -35.69 -19.34
C LEU A 20 12.26 -34.51 -20.30
N ILE A 21 13.27 -34.32 -21.17
CA ILE A 21 13.22 -33.27 -22.22
C ILE A 21 12.29 -33.70 -23.33
N ASP A 22 12.34 -34.98 -23.73
CA ASP A 22 11.52 -35.53 -24.78
C ASP A 22 10.01 -35.55 -24.41
N GLU A 23 9.69 -35.63 -23.11
CA GLU A 23 8.36 -35.52 -22.52
C GLU A 23 7.95 -34.07 -22.15
N ASP A 24 8.74 -33.07 -22.52
CA ASP A 24 8.54 -31.62 -22.21
C ASP A 24 8.46 -31.28 -20.70
N ILE A 25 8.87 -32.21 -19.83
CA ILE A 25 8.96 -32.05 -18.36
C ILE A 25 10.12 -31.11 -17.98
N VAL A 26 11.25 -31.23 -18.73
CA VAL A 26 12.43 -30.38 -18.55
C VAL A 26 12.68 -29.55 -19.80
N LYS A 27 12.66 -28.24 -19.65
CA LYS A 27 12.99 -27.29 -20.72
C LYS A 27 14.41 -26.77 -20.56
N ARG A 28 15.13 -26.69 -21.66
CA ARG A 28 16.42 -26.02 -21.67
C ARG A 28 16.20 -24.52 -21.83
N SER A 29 16.64 -23.74 -20.88
CA SER A 29 16.68 -22.29 -20.97
C SER A 29 18.11 -21.78 -20.89
N TYR A 30 18.34 -20.60 -21.49
CA TYR A 30 19.58 -19.88 -21.35
C TYR A 30 19.31 -18.66 -20.48
N VAL A 31 20.06 -18.50 -19.39
CA VAL A 31 20.01 -17.31 -18.55
C VAL A 31 21.18 -16.44 -18.96
N VAL A 32 20.88 -15.22 -19.38
CA VAL A 32 21.90 -14.22 -19.66
C VAL A 32 22.30 -13.56 -18.36
N ASP A 33 23.58 -13.63 -18.03
CA ASP A 33 24.14 -12.85 -16.93
C ASP A 33 24.27 -11.40 -17.42
N MET A 34 23.29 -10.58 -17.13
CA MET A 34 23.21 -9.20 -17.59
C MET A 34 24.39 -8.36 -17.08
N LYS A 35 24.90 -8.65 -15.88
CA LYS A 35 26.06 -7.94 -15.35
C LYS A 35 27.31 -8.21 -16.18
N LYS A 36 27.55 -9.48 -16.56
CA LYS A 36 28.64 -9.85 -17.46
C LYS A 36 28.42 -9.38 -18.88
N TYR A 37 27.17 -9.37 -19.33
CA TYR A 37 26.83 -8.83 -20.65
C TYR A 37 27.16 -7.34 -20.72
N ASP A 38 26.80 -6.56 -19.72
CA ASP A 38 27.10 -5.13 -19.63
C ASP A 38 28.61 -4.85 -19.48
N GLU A 39 29.35 -5.75 -18.76
CA GLU A 39 30.81 -5.66 -18.64
C GLU A 39 31.53 -5.92 -19.97
N VAL A 40 31.02 -6.85 -20.80
CA VAL A 40 31.69 -7.29 -22.04
C VAL A 40 31.29 -6.44 -23.25
N TYR A 41 30.03 -6.10 -23.36
CA TYR A 41 29.45 -5.43 -24.54
C TYR A 41 29.13 -3.96 -24.28
N GLY A 42 29.28 -3.49 -23.05
CA GLY A 42 28.85 -2.16 -22.61
C GLY A 42 27.33 -2.02 -22.64
N SER A 43 26.78 -1.05 -21.95
CA SER A 43 25.38 -0.64 -22.13
C SER A 43 25.24 0.09 -23.48
N SER A 44 25.32 -0.67 -24.56
CA SER A 44 25.50 -0.14 -25.92
C SER A 44 24.22 0.38 -26.58
N ASP A 45 23.07 0.29 -25.91
CA ASP A 45 21.85 0.97 -26.36
C ASP A 45 21.41 2.04 -25.36
N PRO A 46 21.76 3.31 -25.58
CA PRO A 46 21.26 4.43 -24.79
C PRO A 46 19.73 4.48 -24.77
N ASN A 47 19.06 3.91 -25.80
CA ASN A 47 17.61 3.85 -25.89
C ASN A 47 17.03 2.73 -25.02
N PHE A 48 17.77 1.64 -24.75
CA PHE A 48 17.27 0.54 -23.90
C PHE A 48 17.14 1.00 -22.45
N ASN A 49 18.19 1.60 -21.88
CA ASN A 49 18.16 2.14 -20.52
C ASN A 49 17.16 3.31 -20.39
N SER A 50 17.03 4.16 -21.43
CA SER A 50 16.06 5.25 -21.43
C SER A 50 14.61 4.75 -21.46
N LYS A 51 14.31 3.71 -22.23
CA LYS A 51 12.96 3.09 -22.26
C LYS A 51 12.62 2.38 -20.95
N GLN A 52 13.58 1.68 -20.33
CA GLN A 52 13.37 1.02 -19.05
C GLN A 52 13.14 2.05 -17.95
N ASN A 53 13.95 3.10 -17.87
CA ASN A 53 13.77 4.19 -16.93
C ASN A 53 12.44 4.92 -17.15
N SER A 54 12.04 5.15 -18.42
CA SER A 54 10.74 5.74 -18.75
C SER A 54 9.56 4.88 -18.28
N ALA A 55 9.65 3.55 -18.38
CA ALA A 55 8.62 2.64 -17.91
C ALA A 55 8.51 2.63 -16.37
N TYR A 56 9.64 2.62 -15.66
CA TYR A 56 9.65 2.76 -14.19
C TYR A 56 9.04 4.10 -13.76
N SER A 57 9.50 5.20 -14.36
CA SER A 57 8.99 6.54 -14.05
C SER A 57 7.49 6.68 -14.32
N LEU A 58 6.96 5.98 -15.33
CA LEU A 58 5.52 5.96 -15.57
C LEU A 58 4.77 5.35 -14.39
N VAL A 59 5.17 4.16 -13.91
CA VAL A 59 4.52 3.48 -12.79
C VAL A 59 4.74 4.27 -11.49
N GLU A 60 5.94 4.78 -11.24
CA GLU A 60 6.25 5.61 -10.08
C GLU A 60 5.37 6.88 -10.03
N ASN A 61 5.14 7.54 -11.18
CA ASN A 61 4.22 8.68 -11.25
C ASN A 61 2.76 8.28 -11.00
N MET A 62 2.34 7.10 -11.47
CA MET A 62 0.98 6.60 -11.19
C MET A 62 0.80 6.33 -9.70
N LEU A 63 1.80 5.72 -9.04
CA LEU A 63 1.78 5.47 -7.60
C LEU A 63 1.79 6.78 -6.79
N ARG A 64 2.55 7.78 -7.21
CA ARG A 64 2.53 9.11 -6.59
C ARG A 64 1.15 9.76 -6.69
N ASN A 65 0.53 9.73 -7.87
CA ASN A 65 -0.82 10.25 -8.05
C ASN A 65 -1.84 9.51 -7.18
N MET A 66 -1.67 8.19 -7.01
CA MET A 66 -2.50 7.38 -6.14
C MET A 66 -2.30 7.75 -4.66
N ALA A 67 -1.06 7.96 -4.22
CA ALA A 67 -0.74 8.43 -2.88
C ALA A 67 -1.38 9.80 -2.58
N ASP A 68 -1.27 10.76 -3.50
CA ASP A 68 -1.89 12.08 -3.35
C ASP A 68 -3.41 11.99 -3.31
N HIS A 69 -4.00 11.07 -4.09
CA HIS A 69 -5.43 10.83 -4.11
C HIS A 69 -5.93 10.28 -2.78
N VAL A 70 -5.31 9.21 -2.23
CA VAL A 70 -5.73 8.65 -0.94
C VAL A 70 -5.49 9.60 0.23
N LYS A 71 -4.46 10.46 0.17
CA LYS A 71 -4.30 11.54 1.15
C LYS A 71 -5.48 12.50 1.14
N SER A 72 -5.94 12.90 -0.05
CA SER A 72 -7.12 13.77 -0.20
C SER A 72 -8.40 13.09 0.28
N GLU A 73 -8.51 11.79 0.07
CA GLU A 73 -9.62 10.97 0.54
C GLU A 73 -9.66 10.88 2.07
N VAL A 74 -8.51 10.59 2.71
CA VAL A 74 -8.37 10.57 4.18
C VAL A 74 -8.68 11.95 4.78
N GLU A 75 -8.25 13.03 4.12
CA GLU A 75 -8.58 14.41 4.53
C GLU A 75 -10.10 14.65 4.50
N LEU A 76 -10.75 14.38 3.36
CA LEU A 76 -12.16 14.63 3.19
C LEU A 76 -13.02 13.77 4.14
N SER A 77 -12.64 12.50 4.35
CA SER A 77 -13.30 11.62 5.32
C SER A 77 -13.20 12.16 6.74
N PHE A 78 -12.07 12.72 7.12
CA PHE A 78 -11.91 13.31 8.44
C PHE A 78 -12.62 14.67 8.56
N GLU A 79 -12.57 15.51 7.53
CA GLU A 79 -13.33 16.76 7.48
C GLU A 79 -14.83 16.54 7.62
N SER A 80 -15.37 15.44 7.07
CA SER A 80 -16.78 15.08 7.26
C SER A 80 -17.14 14.85 8.74
N ILE A 81 -16.23 14.24 9.52
CA ILE A 81 -16.41 14.10 10.98
C ILE A 81 -16.32 15.44 11.68
N LEU A 82 -15.35 16.29 11.30
CA LEU A 82 -15.17 17.61 11.92
C LEU A 82 -16.39 18.52 11.76
N ASN A 83 -17.03 18.44 10.61
CA ASN A 83 -18.17 19.28 10.24
C ASN A 83 -19.52 18.60 10.45
N ASN A 84 -19.52 17.30 10.81
CA ASN A 84 -20.71 16.45 10.84
C ASN A 84 -21.52 16.55 9.55
N ASP A 85 -20.82 16.39 8.40
CA ASP A 85 -21.33 16.70 7.05
C ASP A 85 -21.44 15.42 6.22
N ASN A 86 -22.69 14.98 5.98
CA ASN A 86 -23.01 13.79 5.19
C ASN A 86 -22.61 13.94 3.72
N ASP A 87 -22.77 15.12 3.12
CA ASP A 87 -22.41 15.34 1.71
C ASP A 87 -20.89 15.21 1.51
N MET A 88 -20.10 15.66 2.48
CA MET A 88 -18.64 15.43 2.49
C MET A 88 -18.30 13.94 2.63
N ALA A 89 -19.00 13.22 3.50
CA ALA A 89 -18.80 11.79 3.69
C ALA A 89 -19.14 10.98 2.42
N GLU A 90 -20.24 11.30 1.75
CA GLU A 90 -20.61 10.66 0.47
C GLU A 90 -19.56 10.91 -0.60
N ARG A 91 -19.05 12.15 -0.72
CA ARG A 91 -17.97 12.49 -1.66
C ARG A 91 -16.67 11.74 -1.35
N ALA A 92 -16.34 11.49 -0.07
CA ALA A 92 -15.21 10.68 0.29
C ALA A 92 -15.36 9.22 -0.20
N LEU A 93 -16.57 8.66 -0.10
CA LEU A 93 -16.85 7.32 -0.65
C LEU A 93 -16.80 7.27 -2.20
N GLU A 94 -17.13 8.36 -2.88
CA GLU A 94 -16.94 8.44 -4.34
C GLU A 94 -15.45 8.44 -4.72
N LEU A 95 -14.59 9.04 -3.90
CA LEU A 95 -13.14 9.01 -4.11
C LEU A 95 -12.57 7.60 -3.95
N ASP A 96 -13.06 6.79 -3.03
CA ASP A 96 -12.67 5.39 -2.85
C ASP A 96 -12.90 4.56 -4.14
N PHE A 97 -14.02 4.78 -4.83
CA PHE A 97 -14.23 4.16 -6.14
C PHE A 97 -13.16 4.57 -7.17
N THR A 98 -12.68 5.81 -7.10
CA THR A 98 -11.59 6.28 -7.96
C THR A 98 -10.27 5.61 -7.60
N THR A 99 -9.98 5.42 -6.31
CA THR A 99 -8.80 4.70 -5.80
C THR A 99 -8.74 3.27 -6.36
N ASN A 100 -9.86 2.55 -6.33
CA ASN A 100 -10.00 1.21 -6.90
C ASN A 100 -9.68 1.18 -8.41
N ASN A 101 -10.17 2.16 -9.17
CA ASN A 101 -9.86 2.29 -10.60
C ASN A 101 -8.37 2.61 -10.84
N MET A 102 -7.76 3.43 -9.99
CA MET A 102 -6.33 3.74 -10.08
C MET A 102 -5.48 2.50 -9.81
N PHE A 103 -5.83 1.70 -8.81
CA PHE A 103 -5.19 0.43 -8.51
C PHE A 103 -5.20 -0.53 -9.73
N GLU A 104 -6.37 -0.77 -10.33
CA GLU A 104 -6.48 -1.62 -11.51
C GLU A 104 -5.67 -1.08 -12.71
N LYS A 105 -5.60 0.25 -12.85
CA LYS A 105 -4.80 0.89 -13.89
C LYS A 105 -3.30 0.70 -13.66
N VAL A 106 -2.81 0.79 -12.41
CA VAL A 106 -1.41 0.50 -12.08
C VAL A 106 -1.09 -0.95 -12.41
N ARG A 107 -1.90 -1.92 -11.98
CA ARG A 107 -1.71 -3.34 -12.26
C ARG A 107 -1.63 -3.63 -13.76
N SER A 108 -2.61 -3.16 -14.52
CA SER A 108 -2.63 -3.38 -15.98
C SER A 108 -1.44 -2.71 -16.69
N THR A 109 -0.97 -1.57 -16.19
CA THR A 109 0.22 -0.89 -16.73
C THR A 109 1.49 -1.69 -16.42
N VAL A 110 1.63 -2.20 -15.21
CA VAL A 110 2.75 -3.09 -14.82
C VAL A 110 2.78 -4.34 -15.70
N ASP A 111 1.64 -5.00 -15.90
CA ASP A 111 1.53 -6.18 -16.76
C ASP A 111 1.92 -5.86 -18.22
N ALA A 112 1.47 -4.73 -18.76
CA ALA A 112 1.83 -4.29 -20.10
C ALA A 112 3.34 -4.01 -20.23
N VAL A 113 3.94 -3.32 -19.24
CA VAL A 113 5.38 -3.03 -19.22
C VAL A 113 6.20 -4.32 -19.19
N VAL A 114 5.80 -5.30 -18.36
CA VAL A 114 6.46 -6.61 -18.28
C VAL A 114 6.36 -7.37 -19.60
N SER A 115 5.21 -7.32 -20.25
CA SER A 115 4.97 -8.04 -21.53
C SER A 115 5.86 -7.54 -22.66
N VAL A 116 6.18 -6.24 -22.68
CA VAL A 116 7.03 -5.65 -23.73
C VAL A 116 8.51 -5.56 -23.34
N ASN A 117 8.81 -5.73 -22.05
CA ASN A 117 10.18 -5.66 -21.53
C ASN A 117 10.46 -6.83 -20.56
N PRO A 118 10.85 -8.01 -21.06
CA PRO A 118 11.11 -9.19 -20.24
C PRO A 118 12.32 -9.04 -19.28
N HIS A 119 13.11 -7.98 -19.42
CA HIS A 119 14.22 -7.67 -18.53
C HIS A 119 13.81 -6.78 -17.33
N PHE A 120 12.53 -6.46 -17.22
CA PHE A 120 12.00 -5.74 -16.06
C PHE A 120 12.28 -6.54 -14.77
N LYS A 121 12.88 -5.90 -13.76
CA LYS A 121 13.26 -6.59 -12.52
C LYS A 121 12.01 -7.07 -11.78
N LEU A 122 11.89 -8.38 -11.61
CA LEU A 122 10.75 -9.00 -10.89
C LEU A 122 10.54 -8.37 -9.50
N SER A 123 11.61 -8.04 -8.78
CA SER A 123 11.52 -7.39 -7.48
C SER A 123 10.81 -6.03 -7.55
N LYS A 124 11.07 -5.20 -8.58
CA LYS A 124 10.37 -3.93 -8.76
C LYS A 124 8.90 -4.12 -9.12
N ILE A 125 8.56 -5.16 -9.90
CA ILE A 125 7.18 -5.51 -10.25
C ILE A 125 6.38 -5.81 -8.98
N ILE A 126 6.93 -6.65 -8.12
CA ILE A 126 6.31 -7.03 -6.85
C ILE A 126 6.08 -5.78 -5.99
N LEU A 127 7.12 -4.97 -5.79
CA LEU A 127 7.04 -3.75 -4.99
C LEU A 127 6.02 -2.74 -5.52
N PHE A 128 5.92 -2.54 -6.83
CA PHE A 128 4.93 -1.64 -7.42
C PHE A 128 3.49 -2.12 -7.21
N ASN A 129 3.25 -3.43 -7.38
CA ASN A 129 1.93 -4.00 -7.12
C ASN A 129 1.57 -3.95 -5.63
N GLU A 130 2.53 -4.18 -4.75
CA GLU A 130 2.34 -4.11 -3.30
C GLU A 130 2.04 -2.68 -2.84
N ALA A 131 2.80 -1.70 -3.32
CA ALA A 131 2.54 -0.29 -3.03
C ALA A 131 1.15 0.15 -3.54
N ALA A 132 0.76 -0.24 -4.76
CA ALA A 132 -0.56 0.05 -5.29
C ALA A 132 -1.68 -0.58 -4.44
N TYR A 133 -1.50 -1.83 -4.01
CA TYR A 133 -2.44 -2.52 -3.13
C TYR A 133 -2.53 -1.84 -1.75
N ASN A 134 -1.40 -1.41 -1.19
CA ASN A 134 -1.39 -0.71 0.09
C ASN A 134 -2.10 0.65 0.01
N TYR A 135 -1.95 1.41 -1.09
CA TYR A 135 -2.73 2.63 -1.28
C TYR A 135 -4.24 2.36 -1.43
N GLU A 136 -4.62 1.31 -2.13
CA GLU A 136 -6.04 0.92 -2.22
C GLU A 136 -6.60 0.57 -0.84
N ARG A 137 -5.90 -0.20 -0.02
CA ARG A 137 -6.30 -0.49 1.36
C ARG A 137 -6.43 0.77 2.22
N ILE A 138 -5.55 1.77 2.04
CA ILE A 138 -5.68 3.07 2.72
C ILE A 138 -6.99 3.76 2.33
N GLY A 139 -7.36 3.72 1.05
CA GLY A 139 -8.65 4.21 0.55
C GLY A 139 -9.84 3.50 1.22
N ASP A 140 -9.84 2.17 1.26
CA ASP A 140 -10.85 1.38 1.95
C ASP A 140 -11.04 1.83 3.41
N TYR A 141 -9.94 2.03 4.16
CA TYR A 141 -10.02 2.51 5.55
C TYR A 141 -10.50 3.96 5.65
N SER A 142 -10.18 4.80 4.67
CA SER A 142 -10.74 6.14 4.55
C SER A 142 -12.26 6.10 4.37
N GLY A 143 -12.74 5.23 3.49
CA GLY A 143 -14.18 4.98 3.32
C GLY A 143 -14.86 4.51 4.62
N HIS A 144 -14.18 3.71 5.46
CA HIS A 144 -14.71 3.33 6.77
C HIS A 144 -14.83 4.52 7.73
N ILE A 145 -13.92 5.51 7.65
CA ILE A 145 -14.00 6.75 8.43
C ILE A 145 -15.21 7.57 8.00
N ALA A 146 -15.41 7.77 6.68
CA ALA A 146 -16.55 8.51 6.14
C ALA A 146 -17.89 7.88 6.53
N LYS A 147 -18.01 6.55 6.49
CA LYS A 147 -19.22 5.80 6.87
C LYS A 147 -19.67 6.05 8.31
N PHE A 148 -18.80 6.55 9.20
CA PHE A 148 -19.21 6.92 10.55
C PHE A 148 -20.28 8.02 10.49
N VAL A 149 -20.04 9.10 9.77
CA VAL A 149 -20.97 10.25 9.68
C VAL A 149 -22.29 9.85 9.04
N ILE A 150 -22.25 9.00 8.01
CA ILE A 150 -23.48 8.52 7.31
C ILE A 150 -24.34 7.62 8.23
N ASN A 151 -23.72 6.85 9.11
CA ASN A 151 -24.41 5.89 9.97
C ASN A 151 -24.83 6.48 11.31
N ASP A 152 -24.23 7.59 11.73
CA ASP A 152 -24.47 8.20 13.03
C ASP A 152 -24.28 9.72 12.96
N GLU A 153 -25.35 10.47 13.21
CA GLU A 153 -25.32 11.94 13.19
C GLU A 153 -24.84 12.54 14.53
N THR A 154 -24.47 11.69 15.52
CA THR A 154 -24.02 12.17 16.82
C THR A 154 -22.62 12.80 16.71
N PRO A 155 -22.46 14.08 17.05
CA PRO A 155 -21.14 14.72 17.02
C PRO A 155 -20.17 14.04 18.00
N VAL A 156 -18.91 13.92 17.55
CA VAL A 156 -17.84 13.37 18.40
C VAL A 156 -17.52 14.38 19.51
N ASP A 157 -17.38 13.89 20.75
CA ASP A 157 -16.99 14.77 21.88
C ASP A 157 -15.61 15.40 21.66
N ASP A 158 -15.43 16.61 22.22
CA ASP A 158 -14.24 17.45 21.99
C ASP A 158 -12.93 16.75 22.38
N GLU A 159 -12.92 15.93 23.43
CA GLU A 159 -11.69 15.26 23.88
C GLU A 159 -11.32 14.10 22.94
N LEU A 160 -12.28 13.30 22.51
CA LEU A 160 -12.06 12.23 21.53
C LEU A 160 -11.69 12.85 20.18
N LEU A 161 -12.37 13.93 19.78
CA LEU A 161 -12.06 14.65 18.56
C LEU A 161 -10.62 15.21 18.56
N ALA A 162 -10.12 15.69 19.72
CA ALA A 162 -8.73 16.13 19.86
C ALA A 162 -7.72 14.97 19.67
N ILE A 163 -8.08 13.75 20.05
CA ILE A 163 -7.26 12.55 19.80
C ILE A 163 -7.31 12.20 18.29
N LEU A 164 -8.49 12.15 17.68
CA LEU A 164 -8.67 11.85 16.26
C LEU A 164 -7.93 12.85 15.35
N LYS A 165 -7.91 14.14 15.69
CA LYS A 165 -7.10 15.16 14.99
C LYS A 165 -5.61 14.82 14.97
N LYS A 166 -5.08 14.25 16.06
CA LYS A 166 -3.67 13.81 16.11
C LYS A 166 -3.46 12.56 15.26
N MET A 167 -4.38 11.60 15.35
CA MET A 167 -4.32 10.37 14.54
C MET A 167 -4.38 10.69 13.04
N HIS A 168 -5.30 11.54 12.61
CA HIS A 168 -5.36 12.04 11.23
C HIS A 168 -4.04 12.67 10.79
N LYS A 169 -3.46 13.56 11.61
CA LYS A 169 -2.16 14.18 11.32
C LYS A 169 -1.04 13.14 11.15
N TYR A 170 -1.01 12.09 11.97
CA TYR A 170 -0.02 11.03 11.84
C TYR A 170 -0.28 10.18 10.59
N ALA A 171 -1.53 9.85 10.27
CA ALA A 171 -1.88 9.16 9.03
C ALA A 171 -1.39 9.91 7.78
N GLN A 172 -1.68 11.21 7.67
CA GLN A 172 -1.22 12.05 6.57
C GLN A 172 0.32 12.08 6.44
N LYS A 173 1.02 12.15 7.56
CA LYS A 173 2.49 12.12 7.58
C LYS A 173 3.04 10.75 7.18
N SER A 174 2.46 9.67 7.71
CA SER A 174 2.90 8.31 7.42
C SER A 174 2.78 8.00 5.92
N ILE A 175 1.65 8.35 5.29
CA ILE A 175 1.48 8.21 3.84
C ILE A 175 2.54 9.01 3.08
N SER A 176 2.83 10.26 3.50
CA SER A 176 3.82 11.10 2.83
C SER A 176 5.23 10.52 2.97
N TYR A 177 5.66 10.18 4.18
CA TYR A 177 6.99 9.62 4.43
C TYR A 177 7.21 8.27 3.72
N ALA A 178 6.20 7.39 3.76
CA ALA A 178 6.24 6.13 3.04
C ALA A 178 6.39 6.34 1.53
N THR A 179 5.60 7.24 0.95
CA THR A 179 5.66 7.57 -0.48
C THR A 179 7.02 8.13 -0.88
N ASP A 180 7.56 9.08 -0.12
CA ASP A 180 8.86 9.70 -0.42
C ASP A 180 10.01 8.71 -0.22
N ALA A 181 9.99 7.90 0.84
CA ALA A 181 10.96 6.83 1.03
C ALA A 181 10.94 5.81 -0.11
N PHE A 182 9.75 5.41 -0.57
CA PHE A 182 9.60 4.39 -1.61
C PHE A 182 9.93 4.93 -3.01
N ILE A 183 9.39 6.09 -3.40
CA ILE A 183 9.51 6.61 -4.78
C ILE A 183 10.81 7.42 -4.96
N ASN A 184 11.19 8.24 -3.98
CA ASN A 184 12.37 9.10 -4.06
C ASN A 184 13.62 8.42 -3.49
N GLY A 185 13.46 7.30 -2.75
CA GLY A 185 14.57 6.62 -2.08
C GLY A 185 15.08 7.35 -0.83
N GLU A 186 14.24 8.18 -0.21
CA GLU A 186 14.57 8.96 0.99
C GLU A 186 14.52 8.09 2.26
N LEU A 187 15.48 7.16 2.38
CA LEU A 187 15.50 6.13 3.44
C LEU A 187 15.70 6.72 4.84
N GLU A 188 16.19 7.95 4.95
CA GLU A 188 16.29 8.70 6.21
C GLU A 188 14.92 8.98 6.84
N LEU A 189 13.84 9.03 6.05
CA LEU A 189 12.47 9.22 6.54
C LEU A 189 11.94 8.00 7.32
N ARG A 190 12.64 6.86 7.25
CA ARG A 190 12.23 5.65 7.99
C ARG A 190 12.08 5.90 9.49
N GLY A 191 12.98 6.67 10.09
CA GLY A 191 12.90 7.02 11.52
C GLY A 191 11.63 7.81 11.84
N ASP A 192 11.33 8.82 11.04
CA ASP A 192 10.14 9.66 11.19
C ASP A 192 8.84 8.86 10.96
N LEU A 193 8.86 7.90 10.02
CA LEU A 193 7.72 7.02 9.74
C LEU A 193 7.43 6.11 10.95
N MET A 194 8.43 5.43 11.50
CA MET A 194 8.30 4.58 12.69
C MET A 194 7.84 5.38 13.92
N ASP A 195 8.33 6.61 14.08
CA ASP A 195 7.88 7.54 15.11
C ASP A 195 6.39 7.92 14.97
N CYS A 196 5.90 8.05 13.73
CA CYS A 196 4.48 8.30 13.48
C CYS A 196 3.62 7.10 13.85
N GLU A 197 4.07 5.88 13.51
CA GLU A 197 3.40 4.63 13.87
C GLU A 197 3.29 4.45 15.39
N GLU A 198 4.40 4.61 16.14
CA GLU A 198 4.40 4.50 17.60
C GLU A 198 3.41 5.50 18.23
N LYS A 199 3.44 6.75 17.76
CA LYS A 199 2.50 7.78 18.23
C LYS A 199 1.05 7.50 17.83
N MET A 200 0.83 6.87 16.67
CA MET A 200 -0.49 6.42 16.23
C MET A 200 -1.05 5.38 17.21
N HIS A 201 -0.26 4.36 17.55
CA HIS A 201 -0.64 3.32 18.51
C HIS A 201 -0.95 3.90 19.89
N GLU A 202 -0.11 4.83 20.40
CA GLU A 202 -0.38 5.53 21.66
C GLU A 202 -1.75 6.26 21.64
N LYS A 203 -2.07 6.94 20.53
CA LYS A 203 -3.35 7.65 20.41
C LYS A 203 -4.53 6.70 20.24
N GLN A 204 -4.33 5.60 19.56
CA GLN A 204 -5.34 4.53 19.45
C GLN A 204 -5.68 3.96 20.82
N GLU A 205 -4.69 3.63 21.66
CA GLU A 205 -4.91 3.15 23.02
C GLU A 205 -5.67 4.17 23.87
N ASN A 206 -5.27 5.44 23.80
CA ASN A 206 -5.93 6.53 24.55
C ASN A 206 -7.39 6.72 24.10
N ALA A 207 -7.67 6.66 22.78
CA ALA A 207 -9.02 6.77 22.26
C ALA A 207 -9.88 5.59 22.70
N MET A 208 -9.37 4.36 22.61
CA MET A 208 -10.09 3.16 23.01
C MET A 208 -10.38 3.12 24.52
N ALA A 209 -9.44 3.57 25.35
CA ALA A 209 -9.66 3.66 26.80
C ALA A 209 -10.77 4.68 27.12
N LYS A 210 -10.80 5.84 26.42
CA LYS A 210 -11.86 6.82 26.58
C LYS A 210 -13.22 6.28 26.16
N ILE A 211 -13.32 5.65 25.00
CA ILE A 211 -14.54 5.04 24.50
C ILE A 211 -15.05 3.98 25.50
N ALA A 212 -14.17 3.12 25.99
CA ALA A 212 -14.53 2.10 26.97
C ALA A 212 -15.05 2.71 28.28
N GLY A 213 -14.47 3.80 28.75
CA GLY A 213 -14.95 4.56 29.91
C GLY A 213 -16.37 5.09 29.71
N GLN A 214 -16.63 5.72 28.57
CA GLN A 214 -17.95 6.26 28.21
C GLN A 214 -19.00 5.14 28.05
N MET A 215 -18.62 4.00 27.46
CA MET A 215 -19.49 2.82 27.35
C MET A 215 -19.89 2.29 28.75
N ALA A 216 -18.97 2.28 29.71
CA ALA A 216 -19.24 1.78 31.05
C ALA A 216 -20.28 2.64 31.81
N GLU A 217 -20.43 3.92 31.45
CA GLU A 217 -21.39 4.86 32.01
C GLU A 217 -22.76 4.81 31.29
N THR A 218 -22.85 4.09 30.18
CA THR A 218 -24.05 4.03 29.34
C THR A 218 -24.97 2.90 29.77
N SER A 219 -26.31 3.12 29.77
CA SER A 219 -27.30 2.10 30.06
C SER A 219 -27.29 0.99 29.00
N PHE A 220 -27.49 -0.26 29.41
CA PHE A 220 -27.58 -1.42 28.52
C PHE A 220 -28.72 -1.33 27.50
N ASP A 221 -29.76 -0.56 27.77
CA ASP A 221 -30.92 -0.39 26.91
C ASP A 221 -30.74 0.73 25.86
N ASP A 222 -29.63 1.47 25.90
CA ASP A 222 -29.33 2.55 24.96
C ASP A 222 -28.62 2.00 23.72
N VAL A 223 -29.43 1.49 22.79
CA VAL A 223 -28.92 0.90 21.53
C VAL A 223 -28.26 1.94 20.62
N GLU A 224 -28.75 3.19 20.61
CA GLU A 224 -28.19 4.26 19.77
C GLU A 224 -26.77 4.61 20.22
N LYS A 225 -26.58 4.82 21.53
CA LYS A 225 -25.22 5.03 22.07
C LYS A 225 -24.30 3.83 21.87
N SER A 226 -24.82 2.62 21.98
CA SER A 226 -24.03 1.41 21.75
C SER A 226 -23.54 1.35 20.29
N ASN A 227 -24.38 1.69 19.32
CA ASN A 227 -24.00 1.79 17.91
C ASN A 227 -22.96 2.88 17.67
N TYR A 228 -23.15 4.07 18.25
CA TYR A 228 -22.16 5.15 18.19
C TYR A 228 -20.77 4.67 18.62
N TYR A 229 -20.65 3.99 19.76
CA TYR A 229 -19.35 3.50 20.24
C TYR A 229 -18.73 2.45 19.31
N ILE A 230 -19.55 1.60 18.69
CA ILE A 230 -19.07 0.64 17.68
C ILE A 230 -18.52 1.38 16.46
N TYR A 231 -19.24 2.37 15.95
CA TYR A 231 -18.82 3.11 14.77
C TYR A 231 -17.58 3.97 15.03
N ILE A 232 -17.52 4.69 16.15
CA ILE A 232 -16.36 5.52 16.47
C ILE A 232 -15.10 4.67 16.76
N SER A 233 -15.27 3.47 17.35
CA SER A 233 -14.17 2.51 17.51
C SER A 233 -13.60 2.05 16.17
N ARG A 234 -14.45 1.91 15.14
CA ARG A 234 -13.99 1.60 13.77
C ARG A 234 -13.21 2.74 13.16
N VAL A 235 -13.61 4.00 13.41
CA VAL A 235 -12.83 5.19 12.97
C VAL A 235 -11.43 5.16 13.57
N VAL A 236 -11.34 4.97 14.89
CA VAL A 236 -10.05 4.85 15.59
C VAL A 236 -9.19 3.74 14.99
N LYS A 237 -9.78 2.56 14.77
CA LYS A 237 -9.06 1.43 14.18
C LYS A 237 -8.67 1.67 12.72
N SER A 238 -9.48 2.42 11.97
CA SER A 238 -9.15 2.75 10.58
C SER A 238 -7.91 3.66 10.49
N PHE A 239 -7.78 4.66 11.34
CA PHE A 239 -6.58 5.49 11.40
C PHE A 239 -5.33 4.69 11.79
N GLU A 240 -5.43 3.79 12.76
CA GLU A 240 -4.32 2.93 13.15
C GLU A 240 -3.91 2.03 11.98
N ARG A 241 -4.86 1.44 11.25
CA ARG A 241 -4.58 0.62 10.07
C ARG A 241 -3.92 1.40 8.93
N ILE A 242 -4.31 2.65 8.73
CA ILE A 242 -3.63 3.52 7.75
C ILE A 242 -2.15 3.72 8.16
N GLY A 243 -1.87 3.90 9.45
CA GLY A 243 -0.50 3.95 9.97
C GLY A 243 0.28 2.67 9.72
N ASP A 244 -0.26 1.52 10.11
CA ASP A 244 0.35 0.19 9.94
C ASP A 244 0.69 -0.08 8.45
N ILE A 245 -0.28 0.14 7.54
CA ILE A 245 -0.11 -0.08 6.10
C ILE A 245 0.98 0.84 5.52
N SER A 246 1.12 2.05 6.05
CA SER A 246 2.16 2.97 5.58
C SER A 246 3.58 2.51 5.93
N VAL A 247 3.73 1.61 6.91
CA VAL A 247 5.03 1.03 7.31
C VAL A 247 5.34 -0.26 6.54
N GLU A 248 4.32 -1.00 6.11
CA GLU A 248 4.46 -2.21 5.28
C GLU A 248 5.14 -1.89 3.93
#